data_09bcbb95816dc139fd8de0cc5d8a66da
#
_entry.id   09bcbb95816dc139fd8de0cc5d8a66da
#
_cell.length_a   1.000
_cell.length_b   1.000
_cell.length_c   1.000
_cell.angle_alpha   90.00
_cell.angle_beta   90.00
_cell.angle_gamma   90.00
#
_symmetry.space_group_name_H-M   'P 1'
#
loop_
_entity.id
_entity.type
_entity.pdbx_description
1 polymer ?
#
loop_
_entity_poly.entity_id
_entity_poly.type
_entity_poly.pdbx_seq_one_letter_code
_entity_poly.pdbx_strand_id
1 'polypeptide(L)'
;MKTKFLSFFLLLCFGWQQAPAAGVDAATRREIGRTLSRIVAREVSGGFVRIEGVDASRKRVRIYTSVGLSYYPFREENLRAMRDSVRLLLPPEFRKAAIELYSDKREVGELIPMACRTGAEYRKLLRKKKIVPFTNRSERPLVTRSSAPVVPSQGLAGRHIALWQSHGRYFDQPQNRWKWQ
;
A
#
# COMPACT_ATOMS: atom_id res chain seq x y z
N MET A 1 -73.64 21.12 31.05
CA MET A 1 -73.08 21.36 29.70
C MET A 1 -71.56 21.18 29.82
N LYS A 2 -71.03 20.10 29.21
CA LYS A 2 -69.61 19.73 29.26
C LYS A 2 -69.06 19.97 27.86
N THR A 3 -68.25 21.05 27.71
CA THR A 3 -67.54 21.37 26.47
C THR A 3 -66.26 20.50 26.38
N LYS A 4 -66.20 19.66 25.34
CA LYS A 4 -65.04 18.85 25.01
C LYS A 4 -64.08 19.70 24.17
N PHE A 5 -62.88 19.95 24.73
CA PHE A 5 -61.76 20.55 24.00
C PHE A 5 -61.12 19.42 23.16
N LEU A 6 -61.18 19.56 21.86
CA LEU A 6 -60.51 18.67 20.91
C LEU A 6 -59.12 19.25 20.59
N SER A 7 -58.08 18.74 21.22
CA SER A 7 -56.69 19.10 20.92
C SER A 7 -56.26 18.47 19.60
N PHE A 8 -56.10 19.30 18.58
CA PHE A 8 -55.56 18.89 17.27
C PHE A 8 -54.03 18.89 17.38
N PHE A 9 -53.43 17.71 17.59
CA PHE A 9 -51.98 17.52 17.61
C PHE A 9 -51.49 17.39 16.17
N LEU A 10 -50.99 18.50 15.59
CA LEU A 10 -50.36 18.50 14.26
C LEU A 10 -48.97 17.87 14.39
N LEU A 11 -48.83 16.58 14.07
CA LEU A 11 -47.57 15.90 13.92
C LEU A 11 -46.86 16.42 12.67
N LEU A 12 -45.97 17.40 12.82
CA LEU A 12 -44.99 17.78 11.83
C LEU A 12 -43.98 16.64 11.70
N CYS A 13 -44.24 15.67 10.82
CA CYS A 13 -43.23 14.74 10.34
C CYS A 13 -42.25 15.53 9.47
N PHE A 14 -41.25 16.14 10.11
CA PHE A 14 -40.03 16.52 9.42
C PHE A 14 -39.37 15.21 8.97
N GLY A 15 -39.66 14.84 7.73
CA GLY A 15 -38.90 13.83 7.03
C GLY A 15 -37.44 14.29 7.01
N TRP A 16 -36.63 13.73 7.88
CA TRP A 16 -35.18 13.80 7.77
C TRP A 16 -34.82 13.08 6.47
N GLN A 17 -34.82 13.82 5.36
CA GLN A 17 -34.12 13.37 4.17
C GLN A 17 -32.65 13.26 4.56
N GLN A 18 -32.22 12.05 4.90
CA GLN A 18 -30.81 11.73 4.94
C GLN A 18 -30.27 12.05 3.54
N ALA A 19 -29.53 13.15 3.44
CA ALA A 19 -28.76 13.44 2.25
C ALA A 19 -27.96 12.17 1.93
N PRO A 20 -27.99 11.68 0.68
CA PRO A 20 -27.23 10.48 0.31
C PRO A 20 -25.80 10.72 0.76
N ALA A 21 -25.22 9.76 1.50
CA ALA A 21 -23.86 9.85 1.97
C ALA A 21 -23.01 10.26 0.77
N ALA A 22 -22.39 11.44 0.83
CA ALA A 22 -21.62 11.99 -0.28
C ALA A 22 -20.49 11.01 -0.59
N GLY A 23 -20.73 10.12 -1.52
CA GLY A 23 -19.78 9.10 -1.95
C GLY A 23 -18.95 9.63 -3.11
N VAL A 24 -17.79 9.04 -3.30
CA VAL A 24 -17.01 9.29 -4.52
C VAL A 24 -17.75 8.71 -5.71
N ASP A 25 -18.11 9.55 -6.67
CA ASP A 25 -18.91 9.15 -7.82
C ASP A 25 -18.16 8.21 -8.79
N ALA A 26 -18.88 7.61 -9.73
CA ALA A 26 -18.32 6.66 -10.68
C ALA A 26 -17.30 7.31 -11.65
N ALA A 27 -17.47 8.61 -11.98
CA ALA A 27 -16.55 9.34 -12.85
C ALA A 27 -15.22 9.57 -12.14
N THR A 28 -15.25 10.05 -10.91
CA THR A 28 -14.07 10.23 -10.05
C THR A 28 -13.34 8.91 -9.83
N ARG A 29 -14.06 7.80 -9.55
CA ARG A 29 -13.42 6.46 -9.40
C ARG A 29 -12.70 6.04 -10.67
N ARG A 30 -13.30 6.24 -11.84
CA ARG A 30 -12.63 5.94 -13.12
C ARG A 30 -11.37 6.76 -13.32
N GLU A 31 -11.41 8.04 -12.99
CA GLU A 31 -10.25 8.92 -13.16
C GLU A 31 -9.13 8.56 -12.17
N ILE A 32 -9.46 8.22 -10.93
CA ILE A 32 -8.50 7.66 -9.97
C ILE A 32 -7.85 6.40 -10.56
N GLY A 33 -8.65 5.45 -11.09
CA GLY A 33 -8.14 4.22 -11.69
C GLY A 33 -7.21 4.47 -12.87
N ARG A 34 -7.57 5.42 -13.76
CA ARG A 34 -6.71 5.82 -14.90
C ARG A 34 -5.39 6.44 -14.41
N THR A 35 -5.46 7.30 -13.42
CA THR A 35 -4.27 7.97 -12.86
C THR A 35 -3.33 6.97 -12.19
N LEU A 36 -3.86 6.06 -11.37
CA LEU A 36 -3.07 5.00 -10.76
C LEU A 36 -2.49 4.04 -11.81
N SER A 37 -3.26 3.66 -12.82
CA SER A 37 -2.76 2.83 -13.94
C SER A 37 -1.62 3.50 -14.68
N ARG A 38 -1.73 4.81 -14.96
CA ARG A 38 -0.67 5.58 -15.63
C ARG A 38 0.62 5.65 -14.80
N ILE A 39 0.49 5.78 -13.47
CA ILE A 39 1.65 5.76 -12.57
C ILE A 39 2.29 4.37 -12.57
N VAL A 40 1.49 3.32 -12.42
CA VAL A 40 1.98 1.94 -12.36
C VAL A 40 2.63 1.52 -13.68
N ALA A 41 2.05 1.87 -14.81
CA ALA A 41 2.55 1.50 -16.14
C ALA A 41 3.94 2.08 -16.47
N ARG A 42 4.42 3.08 -15.72
CA ARG A 42 5.79 3.61 -15.88
C ARG A 42 6.86 2.66 -15.35
N GLU A 43 6.50 1.85 -14.36
CA GLU A 43 7.44 0.99 -13.63
C GLU A 43 7.16 -0.50 -13.88
N VAL A 44 5.92 -0.85 -14.24
CA VAL A 44 5.47 -2.22 -14.40
C VAL A 44 4.85 -2.38 -15.78
N SER A 45 5.47 -3.20 -16.63
CA SER A 45 4.96 -3.49 -17.97
C SER A 45 3.56 -4.12 -17.88
N GLY A 46 2.60 -3.55 -18.62
CA GLY A 46 1.22 -3.99 -18.57
C GLY A 46 0.48 -3.65 -17.27
N GLY A 47 1.05 -2.78 -16.44
CA GLY A 47 0.46 -2.36 -15.17
C GLY A 47 -0.90 -1.67 -15.38
N PHE A 48 -1.95 -2.29 -14.83
CA PHE A 48 -3.32 -1.78 -14.86
C PHE A 48 -3.95 -1.84 -13.49
N VAL A 49 -4.62 -0.76 -13.08
CA VAL A 49 -5.26 -0.64 -11.78
C VAL A 49 -6.75 -0.36 -11.97
N ARG A 50 -7.59 -1.25 -11.48
CA ARG A 50 -9.03 -1.07 -11.40
C ARG A 50 -9.42 -0.69 -9.97
N ILE A 51 -10.34 0.26 -9.82
CA ILE A 51 -10.95 0.57 -8.53
C ILE A 51 -12.08 -0.43 -8.28
N GLU A 52 -11.96 -1.18 -7.20
CA GLU A 52 -12.94 -2.20 -6.78
C GLU A 52 -13.95 -1.64 -5.77
N GLY A 53 -13.53 -0.66 -4.97
CA GLY A 53 -14.39 -0.01 -3.99
C GLY A 53 -13.77 1.28 -3.44
N VAL A 54 -14.62 2.15 -2.92
CA VAL A 54 -14.18 3.36 -2.20
C VAL A 54 -15.11 3.57 -1.01
N ASP A 55 -14.50 3.62 0.18
CA ASP A 55 -15.15 4.04 1.42
C ASP A 55 -14.68 5.45 1.74
N ALA A 56 -15.57 6.42 1.69
CA ALA A 56 -15.23 7.82 1.91
C ALA A 56 -15.89 8.39 3.16
N SER A 57 -15.08 9.03 4.00
CA SER A 57 -15.54 9.88 5.09
C SER A 57 -14.68 11.15 5.14
N ARG A 58 -15.14 12.19 5.85
CA ARG A 58 -14.36 13.44 5.99
C ARG A 58 -13.01 13.26 6.66
N LYS A 59 -12.80 12.18 7.42
CA LYS A 59 -11.54 11.88 8.10
C LYS A 59 -10.66 10.93 7.31
N ARG A 60 -11.26 10.02 6.53
CA ARG A 60 -10.54 8.94 5.86
C ARG A 60 -11.22 8.51 4.58
N VAL A 61 -10.43 8.33 3.53
CA VAL A 61 -10.85 7.74 2.26
C VAL A 61 -10.04 6.48 2.03
N ARG A 62 -10.72 5.34 1.94
CA ARG A 62 -10.13 4.05 1.61
C ARG A 62 -10.47 3.70 0.18
N ILE A 63 -9.47 3.38 -0.60
CA ILE A 63 -9.61 3.01 -2.00
C ILE A 63 -9.10 1.60 -2.17
N TYR A 64 -9.99 0.70 -2.55
CA TYR A 64 -9.69 -0.69 -2.82
C TYR A 64 -9.42 -0.86 -4.30
N THR A 65 -8.29 -1.47 -4.62
CA THR A 65 -7.83 -1.63 -5.99
C THR A 65 -7.57 -3.09 -6.32
N SER A 66 -7.55 -3.40 -7.61
CA SER A 66 -7.10 -4.69 -8.11
C SER A 66 -5.65 -4.97 -7.73
N VAL A 67 -5.26 -6.24 -7.79
CA VAL A 67 -3.91 -6.72 -7.47
C VAL A 67 -2.80 -6.02 -8.25
N GLY A 68 -3.11 -5.46 -9.42
CA GLY A 68 -2.12 -4.76 -10.28
C GLY A 68 -1.35 -3.67 -9.56
N LEU A 69 -1.96 -2.99 -8.58
CA LEU A 69 -1.26 -1.97 -7.79
C LEU A 69 -0.21 -2.58 -6.87
N SER A 70 -0.38 -3.82 -6.39
CA SER A 70 0.57 -4.46 -5.47
C SER A 70 1.93 -4.78 -6.09
N TYR A 71 2.02 -4.82 -7.41
CA TYR A 71 3.28 -5.06 -8.14
C TYR A 71 4.15 -3.82 -8.28
N TYR A 72 3.62 -2.64 -7.93
CA TYR A 72 4.39 -1.41 -7.99
C TYR A 72 5.53 -1.40 -6.96
N PRO A 73 6.74 -0.92 -7.31
CA PRO A 73 7.89 -0.88 -6.41
C PRO A 73 7.77 0.27 -5.40
N PHE A 74 6.92 0.09 -4.40
CA PHE A 74 6.62 1.13 -3.42
C PHE A 74 7.85 1.60 -2.63
N ARG A 75 7.93 2.93 -2.50
CA ARG A 75 8.81 3.69 -1.62
C ARG A 75 7.96 4.72 -0.89
N GLU A 76 8.44 5.28 0.22
CA GLU A 76 7.68 6.28 0.99
C GLU A 76 7.33 7.51 0.16
N GLU A 77 8.29 8.00 -0.64
CA GLU A 77 8.10 9.18 -1.49
C GLU A 77 7.10 8.93 -2.62
N ASN A 78 7.20 7.80 -3.34
CA ASN A 78 6.30 7.54 -4.45
C ASN A 78 4.87 7.22 -3.98
N LEU A 79 4.72 6.58 -2.83
CA LEU A 79 3.41 6.37 -2.21
C LEU A 79 2.79 7.71 -1.78
N ARG A 80 3.59 8.64 -1.24
CA ARG A 80 3.12 9.99 -0.90
C ARG A 80 2.64 10.72 -2.15
N ALA A 81 3.45 10.76 -3.21
CA ALA A 81 3.09 11.38 -4.48
C ALA A 81 1.83 10.76 -5.11
N MET A 82 1.66 9.44 -5.00
CA MET A 82 0.47 8.72 -5.45
C MET A 82 -0.79 9.14 -4.67
N ARG A 83 -0.69 9.24 -3.35
CA ARG A 83 -1.79 9.72 -2.49
C ARG A 83 -2.14 11.18 -2.79
N ASP A 84 -1.15 12.02 -3.06
CA ASP A 84 -1.37 13.42 -3.41
C ASP A 84 -2.06 13.55 -4.77
N SER A 85 -1.68 12.73 -5.74
CA SER A 85 -2.38 12.67 -7.04
C SER A 85 -3.85 12.26 -6.90
N VAL A 86 -4.13 11.28 -6.04
CA VAL A 86 -5.50 10.87 -5.73
C VAL A 86 -6.27 11.98 -5.02
N ARG A 87 -5.62 12.68 -4.08
CA ARG A 87 -6.23 13.79 -3.32
C ARG A 87 -6.75 14.89 -4.23
N LEU A 88 -6.03 15.22 -5.29
CA LEU A 88 -6.43 16.25 -6.26
C LEU A 88 -7.71 15.87 -7.02
N LEU A 89 -7.96 14.58 -7.20
CA LEU A 89 -9.14 14.06 -7.91
C LEU A 89 -10.38 13.94 -7.01
N LEU A 90 -10.19 13.91 -5.68
CA LEU A 90 -11.30 13.76 -4.75
C LEU A 90 -12.15 15.04 -4.66
N PRO A 91 -13.46 14.90 -4.42
CA PRO A 91 -14.34 16.02 -4.07
C PRO A 91 -13.77 16.87 -2.93
N PRO A 92 -14.03 18.18 -2.89
CA PRO A 92 -13.45 19.11 -1.94
C PRO A 92 -13.58 18.69 -0.47
N GLU A 93 -14.72 18.08 -0.11
CA GLU A 93 -15.03 17.61 1.24
C GLU A 93 -14.11 16.48 1.72
N PHE A 94 -13.48 15.73 0.81
CA PHE A 94 -12.57 14.61 1.12
C PHE A 94 -11.08 14.97 0.97
N ARG A 95 -10.73 16.13 0.44
CA ARG A 95 -9.32 16.49 0.18
C ARG A 95 -8.46 16.57 1.43
N LYS A 96 -9.06 16.84 2.60
CA LYS A 96 -8.35 16.87 3.90
C LYS A 96 -8.30 15.50 4.58
N ALA A 97 -8.97 14.50 4.04
CA ALA A 97 -9.00 13.16 4.60
C ALA A 97 -7.64 12.45 4.47
N ALA A 98 -7.38 11.52 5.39
CA ALA A 98 -6.29 10.57 5.24
C ALA A 98 -6.63 9.58 4.11
N ILE A 99 -5.75 9.46 3.11
CA ILE A 99 -5.95 8.56 1.98
C ILE A 99 -5.20 7.25 2.23
N GLU A 100 -5.94 6.15 2.22
CA GLU A 100 -5.43 4.80 2.35
C GLU A 100 -5.71 4.03 1.05
N LEU A 101 -4.69 3.46 0.45
CA LEU A 101 -4.80 2.63 -0.74
C LEU A 101 -4.64 1.17 -0.35
N TYR A 102 -5.54 0.34 -0.84
CA TYR A 102 -5.53 -1.10 -0.59
C TYR A 102 -5.38 -1.86 -1.91
N SER A 103 -4.55 -2.86 -1.91
CA SER A 103 -4.40 -3.81 -3.01
C SER A 103 -4.17 -5.20 -2.43
N ASP A 104 -4.83 -6.21 -3.00
CA ASP A 104 -4.76 -7.57 -2.49
C ASP A 104 -5.04 -7.66 -0.97
N LYS A 105 -6.09 -6.95 -0.53
CA LYS A 105 -6.55 -6.89 0.88
C LYS A 105 -5.54 -6.29 1.88
N ARG A 106 -4.49 -5.64 1.40
CA ARG A 106 -3.43 -5.04 2.21
C ARG A 106 -3.32 -3.55 1.95
N GLU A 107 -3.01 -2.79 2.97
CA GLU A 107 -2.65 -1.38 2.80
C GLU A 107 -1.30 -1.30 2.09
N VAL A 108 -1.22 -0.54 0.98
CA VAL A 108 -0.03 -0.53 0.12
C VAL A 108 1.22 -0.01 0.81
N GLY A 109 1.10 0.79 1.85
CA GLY A 109 2.24 1.18 2.68
C GLY A 109 2.91 0.00 3.38
N GLU A 110 2.19 -1.12 3.57
CA GLU A 110 2.78 -2.35 4.10
C GLU A 110 3.69 -3.04 3.09
N LEU A 111 3.51 -2.76 1.79
CA LEU A 111 4.31 -3.33 0.71
C LEU A 111 5.66 -2.64 0.54
N ILE A 112 5.89 -1.50 1.17
CA ILE A 112 7.20 -0.84 1.15
C ILE A 112 8.23 -1.77 1.80
N PRO A 113 9.30 -2.15 1.08
CA PRO A 113 10.34 -3.01 1.65
C PRO A 113 10.96 -2.40 2.92
N MET A 114 11.29 -3.23 3.89
CA MET A 114 11.86 -2.79 5.17
C MET A 114 13.09 -1.91 5.00
N ALA A 115 13.97 -2.27 4.06
CA ALA A 115 15.19 -1.51 3.75
C ALA A 115 14.92 -0.10 3.16
N CYS A 116 13.69 0.12 2.68
CA CYS A 116 13.27 1.39 2.06
C CYS A 116 12.42 2.26 2.99
N ARG A 117 12.26 1.85 4.25
CA ARG A 117 11.53 2.62 5.27
C ARG A 117 12.50 3.44 6.08
N THR A 118 12.11 4.66 6.39
CA THR A 118 12.96 5.62 7.10
C THR A 118 12.47 5.91 8.52
N GLY A 119 13.42 6.19 9.42
CA GLY A 119 13.19 6.87 10.66
C GLY A 119 12.17 6.25 11.63
N ALA A 120 11.19 7.03 12.03
CA ALA A 120 10.21 6.67 13.07
C ALA A 120 9.26 5.54 12.64
N GLU A 121 8.86 5.49 11.37
CA GLU A 121 7.98 4.46 10.82
C GLU A 121 8.67 3.09 10.84
N TYR A 122 9.93 3.03 10.44
CA TYR A 122 10.74 1.82 10.53
C TYR A 122 10.85 1.30 11.97
N ARG A 123 11.18 2.17 12.92
CA ARG A 123 11.25 1.80 14.35
C ARG A 123 9.91 1.33 14.91
N LYS A 124 8.80 1.97 14.51
CA LYS A 124 7.45 1.57 14.91
C LYS A 124 7.11 0.17 14.37
N LEU A 125 7.46 -0.10 13.11
CA LEU A 125 7.22 -1.40 12.49
C LEU A 125 8.07 -2.50 13.13
N LEU A 126 9.34 -2.26 13.41
CA LEU A 126 10.22 -3.18 14.12
C LEU A 126 9.62 -3.58 15.48
N ARG A 127 9.14 -2.62 16.25
CA ARG A 127 8.50 -2.88 17.54
C ARG A 127 7.21 -3.72 17.39
N LYS A 128 6.35 -3.36 16.44
CA LYS A 128 5.08 -4.06 16.19
C LYS A 128 5.29 -5.50 15.74
N LYS A 129 6.25 -5.76 14.87
CA LYS A 129 6.50 -7.09 14.29
C LYS A 129 7.58 -7.89 15.02
N LYS A 130 8.14 -7.37 16.10
CA LYS A 130 9.24 -7.99 16.85
C LYS A 130 10.41 -8.38 15.95
N ILE A 131 10.67 -7.60 14.91
CA ILE A 131 11.77 -7.84 14.00
C ILE A 131 13.04 -7.30 14.67
N VAL A 132 13.99 -8.15 14.89
CA VAL A 132 15.31 -7.76 15.38
C VAL A 132 16.11 -7.19 14.21
N PRO A 133 16.61 -5.93 14.30
CA PRO A 133 17.49 -5.42 13.26
C PRO A 133 18.70 -6.31 13.13
N PHE A 134 19.11 -6.56 11.90
CA PHE A 134 20.40 -7.22 11.67
C PHE A 134 21.50 -6.29 12.14
N THR A 135 22.16 -6.67 13.21
CA THR A 135 23.37 -5.99 13.67
C THR A 135 24.55 -6.87 13.29
N ASN A 136 25.40 -6.37 12.43
CA ASN A 136 26.69 -7.04 12.20
C ASN A 136 27.49 -6.94 13.49
N ARG A 137 27.58 -8.04 14.22
CA ARG A 137 28.37 -8.15 15.45
C ARG A 137 29.83 -8.49 15.18
N SER A 138 30.19 -8.75 13.94
CA SER A 138 31.55 -9.06 13.53
C SER A 138 32.26 -7.75 13.19
N GLU A 139 33.42 -7.54 13.74
CA GLU A 139 34.32 -6.47 13.34
C GLU A 139 34.88 -6.68 11.93
N ARG A 140 34.71 -7.90 11.38
CA ARG A 140 35.09 -8.22 10.01
C ARG A 140 33.96 -7.94 9.07
N PRO A 141 34.18 -7.27 7.96
CA PRO A 141 33.15 -7.06 6.95
C PRO A 141 32.67 -8.42 6.41
N LEU A 142 31.36 -8.59 6.23
CA LEU A 142 30.76 -9.80 5.65
C LEU A 142 31.22 -10.04 4.21
N VAL A 143 31.54 -8.95 3.51
CA VAL A 143 32.10 -9.01 2.15
C VAL A 143 33.48 -8.39 2.18
N THR A 144 34.49 -9.19 1.90
CA THR A 144 35.88 -8.74 1.76
C THR A 144 36.30 -8.83 0.31
N ARG A 145 37.10 -7.88 -0.13
CA ARG A 145 37.72 -7.94 -1.46
C ARG A 145 38.77 -9.03 -1.41
N SER A 146 38.36 -10.28 -1.69
CA SER A 146 39.27 -11.43 -1.65
C SER A 146 40.10 -11.62 -2.93
N SER A 147 39.82 -10.83 -3.97
CA SER A 147 40.43 -11.00 -5.28
C SER A 147 41.44 -9.91 -5.61
N ALA A 148 42.71 -10.20 -5.45
CA ALA A 148 43.69 -9.73 -6.44
C ALA A 148 43.38 -10.43 -7.77
N PRO A 149 43.61 -9.78 -8.93
CA PRO A 149 43.46 -10.45 -10.21
C PRO A 149 44.39 -11.65 -10.26
N VAL A 150 43.83 -12.84 -10.07
CA VAL A 150 44.56 -14.09 -10.16
C VAL A 150 44.31 -14.64 -11.57
N VAL A 151 45.39 -14.78 -12.33
CA VAL A 151 45.35 -15.52 -13.58
C VAL A 151 45.29 -17.00 -13.25
N PRO A 152 44.20 -17.73 -13.55
CA PRO A 152 44.12 -19.13 -13.19
C PRO A 152 45.08 -19.95 -14.05
N SER A 153 46.14 -20.48 -13.48
CA SER A 153 47.06 -21.36 -14.17
C SER A 153 46.67 -22.85 -14.12
N GLN A 154 45.79 -23.21 -13.19
CA GLN A 154 45.41 -24.62 -12.91
C GLN A 154 43.88 -24.87 -13.03
N GLY A 155 43.17 -24.13 -13.85
CA GLY A 155 41.72 -24.27 -13.99
C GLY A 155 41.00 -24.10 -12.66
N LEU A 156 40.19 -25.08 -12.26
CA LEU A 156 39.43 -25.07 -11.00
C LEU A 156 40.15 -25.66 -9.81
N ALA A 157 41.33 -26.19 -10.00
CA ALA A 157 42.12 -26.82 -8.89
C ALA A 157 42.42 -25.80 -7.79
N GLY A 158 42.08 -26.12 -6.56
CA GLY A 158 42.22 -25.24 -5.40
C GLY A 158 41.26 -24.05 -5.35
N ARG A 159 40.17 -24.06 -6.15
CA ARG A 159 39.15 -23.02 -6.15
C ARG A 159 37.97 -23.40 -5.29
N HIS A 160 37.46 -22.44 -4.54
CA HIS A 160 36.21 -22.57 -3.86
C HIS A 160 35.09 -22.07 -4.80
N ILE A 161 34.16 -22.97 -5.15
CA ILE A 161 33.03 -22.63 -5.98
C ILE A 161 31.80 -22.51 -5.08
N ALA A 162 31.21 -21.33 -5.03
CA ALA A 162 29.91 -21.13 -4.42
C ALA A 162 28.83 -21.35 -5.49
N LEU A 163 28.03 -22.39 -5.31
CA LEU A 163 26.84 -22.61 -6.14
C LEU A 163 25.64 -22.01 -5.42
N TRP A 164 24.95 -21.13 -6.12
CA TRP A 164 23.72 -20.52 -5.65
C TRP A 164 22.53 -21.07 -6.42
N GLN A 165 21.52 -21.55 -5.71
CA GLN A 165 20.29 -21.97 -6.35
C GLN A 165 19.62 -20.77 -7.00
N SER A 166 19.21 -20.92 -8.28
CA SER A 166 18.49 -19.87 -9.01
C SER A 166 17.08 -19.62 -8.45
N HIS A 167 16.50 -20.64 -7.81
CA HIS A 167 15.20 -20.58 -7.16
C HIS A 167 15.37 -20.69 -5.65
N GLY A 168 14.66 -19.85 -4.95
CA GLY A 168 14.69 -19.80 -3.50
C GLY A 168 13.30 -19.62 -2.92
N ARG A 169 13.25 -19.21 -1.68
CA ARG A 169 12.00 -18.85 -1.04
C ARG A 169 11.60 -17.43 -1.45
N TYR A 170 10.34 -17.24 -1.79
CA TYR A 170 9.73 -15.93 -2.01
C TYR A 170 8.58 -15.73 -1.03
N PHE A 171 8.25 -14.49 -0.78
CA PHE A 171 7.11 -14.15 0.07
C PHE A 171 5.84 -14.10 -0.76
N ASP A 172 4.94 -15.06 -0.52
CA ASP A 172 3.61 -15.10 -1.14
C ASP A 172 2.69 -14.13 -0.39
N GLN A 173 2.43 -12.98 -0.99
CA GLN A 173 1.61 -11.94 -0.38
C GLN A 173 0.16 -12.39 -0.11
N PRO A 174 -0.54 -13.04 -1.05
CA PRO A 174 -1.88 -13.54 -0.82
C PRO A 174 -2.00 -14.46 0.39
N GLN A 175 -1.01 -15.33 0.59
CA GLN A 175 -1.00 -16.28 1.68
C GLN A 175 -0.23 -15.79 2.91
N ASN A 176 0.38 -14.60 2.83
CA ASN A 176 1.19 -14.00 3.88
C ASN A 176 2.24 -14.94 4.48
N ARG A 177 2.90 -15.73 3.65
CA ARG A 177 3.91 -16.71 4.05
C ARG A 177 5.04 -16.86 3.04
N TRP A 178 6.18 -17.32 3.52
CA TRP A 178 7.30 -17.70 2.67
C TRP A 178 7.05 -19.06 2.04
N LYS A 179 7.22 -19.15 0.73
CA LYS A 179 7.11 -20.39 -0.05
C LYS A 179 8.38 -20.66 -0.83
N TRP A 180 8.58 -21.91 -1.16
CA TRP A 180 9.54 -22.28 -2.21
C TRP A 180 8.94 -21.92 -3.56
N GLN A 181 9.79 -21.44 -4.42
CA GLN A 181 9.45 -21.13 -5.80
C GLN A 181 9.27 -22.42 -6.63
#